data_1c537785ef93f38a76d4ce42165b71ba
#
_entry.id   1c537785ef93f38a76d4ce42165b71ba
#
_cell.length_a   1.000
_cell.length_b   1.000
_cell.length_c   1.000
_cell.angle_alpha   90.00
_cell.angle_beta   90.00
_cell.angle_gamma   90.00
#
_symmetry.space_group_name_H-M   'P 1'
#
loop_
_entity.id
_entity.type
_entity.pdbx_description
1 polymer ?
#
loop_
_entity_poly.entity_id
_entity_poly.type
_entity_poly.pdbx_seq_one_letter_code
_entity_poly.pdbx_strand_id
1 'polypeptide(L)'
;MHYLNAYLCSIEFNEIQNPMKRVLFILFCFTTLVQAQIPTNKREVMQQFLSGTLDESYVPAAFFMHFGKDARTGEKAIDAHLRYFLSTGMDFVKIQFEQGYGRIRIEKPEDWELIKPLPSDFFTPTLEIIKYIYDIAGANAMILPTVYSPLQMLIQSVGDKTVIAYAKTEPERVKKALEYFTKALIGYVKACKKIGVDGFYTPTQGGEIKFYEVPGFFETFVKPYDIRVMQECNTQT
;
A
#
# COMPACT_ATOMS: atom_id res chain seq x y z
N MET A 1 -13.50 -16.38 8.42
CA MET A 1 -13.28 -17.68 7.74
C MET A 1 -14.36 -17.98 6.69
N HIS A 2 -15.67 -17.92 7.01
CA HIS A 2 -16.74 -18.18 6.05
C HIS A 2 -16.81 -17.22 4.84
N TYR A 3 -16.49 -15.95 5.02
CA TYR A 3 -16.61 -14.94 3.95
C TYR A 3 -15.51 -15.03 2.88
N LEU A 4 -14.27 -15.34 3.25
CA LEU A 4 -13.19 -15.47 2.28
C LEU A 4 -13.39 -16.66 1.34
N ASN A 5 -13.84 -17.80 1.90
CA ASN A 5 -14.15 -19.00 1.13
C ASN A 5 -15.41 -18.83 0.27
N ALA A 6 -16.44 -18.12 0.78
CA ALA A 6 -17.64 -17.80 0.00
C ALA A 6 -17.34 -16.84 -1.15
N TYR A 7 -16.45 -15.87 -0.95
CA TYR A 7 -16.06 -14.90 -1.97
C TYR A 7 -15.27 -15.54 -3.13
N LEU A 8 -14.29 -16.39 -2.82
CA LEU A 8 -13.54 -17.13 -3.83
C LEU A 8 -14.40 -18.13 -4.61
N CYS A 9 -15.30 -18.83 -3.91
CA CYS A 9 -16.22 -19.79 -4.53
C CYS A 9 -17.27 -19.11 -5.45
N SER A 10 -17.73 -17.90 -5.10
CA SER A 10 -18.72 -17.16 -5.91
C SER A 10 -18.16 -16.62 -7.24
N ILE A 11 -16.88 -16.27 -7.30
CA ILE A 11 -16.24 -15.72 -8.50
C ILE A 11 -16.05 -16.79 -9.58
N GLU A 12 -15.63 -18.00 -9.19
CA GLU A 12 -15.41 -19.08 -10.14
C GLU A 12 -16.71 -19.77 -10.59
N PHE A 13 -17.76 -19.73 -9.75
CA PHE A 13 -19.04 -20.40 -10.04
C PHE A 13 -19.84 -19.78 -11.19
N ASN A 14 -19.69 -18.49 -11.40
CA ASN A 14 -20.41 -17.77 -12.45
C ASN A 14 -19.86 -17.99 -13.89
N GLU A 15 -18.65 -18.52 -14.04
CA GLU A 15 -18.06 -18.78 -15.34
C GLU A 15 -18.35 -20.18 -15.92
N ILE A 16 -18.93 -21.10 -15.12
CA ILE A 16 -19.21 -22.47 -15.56
C ILE A 16 -20.65 -22.62 -16.04
N GLN A 17 -20.87 -22.56 -17.34
CA GLN A 17 -22.21 -22.68 -17.94
C GLN A 17 -22.74 -24.13 -18.06
N ASN A 18 -21.92 -25.14 -17.91
CA ASN A 18 -22.28 -26.54 -18.09
C ASN A 18 -22.70 -27.19 -16.76
N PRO A 19 -23.96 -27.74 -16.64
CA PRO A 19 -24.47 -28.27 -15.37
C PRO A 19 -23.67 -29.49 -14.83
N MET A 20 -23.11 -30.32 -15.73
CA MET A 20 -22.28 -31.47 -15.33
C MET A 20 -20.91 -31.03 -14.78
N LYS A 21 -20.35 -29.94 -15.34
CA LYS A 21 -19.13 -29.33 -14.81
C LYS A 21 -19.37 -28.63 -13.47
N ARG A 22 -20.56 -28.07 -13.24
CA ARG A 22 -20.96 -27.50 -11.94
C ARG A 22 -20.99 -28.56 -10.83
N VAL A 23 -21.55 -29.73 -11.09
CA VAL A 23 -21.60 -30.82 -10.11
C VAL A 23 -20.18 -31.36 -9.82
N LEU A 24 -19.34 -31.52 -10.87
CA LEU A 24 -17.94 -31.93 -10.69
C LEU A 24 -17.13 -30.86 -9.94
N PHE A 25 -17.36 -29.59 -10.23
CA PHE A 25 -16.70 -28.46 -9.55
C PHE A 25 -17.12 -28.35 -8.09
N ILE A 26 -18.42 -28.55 -7.78
CA ILE A 26 -18.92 -28.59 -6.40
C ILE A 26 -18.30 -29.76 -5.64
N LEU A 27 -18.22 -30.95 -6.24
CA LEU A 27 -17.54 -32.12 -5.66
C LEU A 27 -16.03 -31.89 -5.48
N PHE A 28 -15.38 -31.25 -6.46
CA PHE A 28 -13.96 -30.89 -6.39
C PHE A 28 -13.71 -29.79 -5.34
N CYS A 29 -14.58 -28.77 -5.25
CA CYS A 29 -14.51 -27.77 -4.19
C CYS A 29 -14.76 -28.38 -2.80
N PHE A 30 -15.65 -29.36 -2.66
CA PHE A 30 -15.86 -30.06 -1.38
C PHE A 30 -14.64 -30.90 -0.96
N THR A 31 -13.93 -31.52 -1.92
CA THR A 31 -12.71 -32.28 -1.62
C THR A 31 -11.49 -31.38 -1.41
N THR A 32 -11.43 -30.20 -2.06
CA THR A 32 -10.35 -29.23 -1.84
C THR A 32 -10.61 -28.31 -0.65
N LEU A 33 -11.87 -28.09 -0.24
CA LEU A 33 -12.20 -27.37 1.01
C LEU A 33 -11.67 -28.08 2.27
N VAL A 34 -11.42 -29.39 2.21
CA VAL A 34 -10.77 -30.13 3.29
C VAL A 34 -9.24 -29.90 3.31
N GLN A 35 -8.65 -29.43 2.21
CA GLN A 35 -7.19 -29.17 2.10
C GLN A 35 -6.78 -27.69 2.02
N ALA A 36 -7.74 -26.78 1.82
CA ALA A 36 -7.50 -25.35 2.03
C ALA A 36 -7.70 -24.99 3.52
N GLN A 37 -7.07 -25.73 4.40
CA GLN A 37 -6.71 -25.16 5.69
C GLN A 37 -5.79 -23.99 5.34
N ILE A 38 -6.25 -22.76 5.59
CA ILE A 38 -5.34 -21.61 5.74
C ILE A 38 -4.30 -22.10 6.75
N PRO A 39 -3.06 -22.40 6.31
CA PRO A 39 -2.09 -22.95 7.23
C PRO A 39 -1.82 -21.83 8.22
N THR A 40 -1.97 -22.12 9.49
CA THR A 40 -1.59 -21.24 10.59
C THR A 40 -2.14 -19.82 10.46
N ASN A 41 -2.93 -19.36 11.41
CA ASN A 41 -3.37 -17.98 11.49
C ASN A 41 -2.15 -17.06 11.33
N LYS A 42 -1.97 -16.47 10.14
CA LYS A 42 -0.80 -15.66 9.82
C LYS A 42 -0.64 -14.49 10.81
N ARG A 43 -1.75 -13.99 11.33
CA ARG A 43 -1.75 -12.98 12.39
C ARG A 43 -1.05 -13.48 13.65
N GLU A 44 -1.35 -14.71 14.11
CA GLU A 44 -0.71 -15.29 15.28
C GLU A 44 0.79 -15.50 15.08
N VAL A 45 1.19 -16.00 13.90
CA VAL A 45 2.61 -16.14 13.54
C VAL A 45 3.32 -14.79 13.61
N MET A 46 2.73 -13.75 13.03
CA MET A 46 3.32 -12.40 13.06
C MET A 46 3.34 -11.80 14.48
N GLN A 47 2.33 -12.08 15.30
CA GLN A 47 2.32 -11.67 16.72
C GLN A 47 3.43 -12.37 17.51
N GLN A 48 3.64 -13.67 17.31
CA GLN A 48 4.74 -14.41 17.91
C GLN A 48 6.11 -13.88 17.45
N PHE A 49 6.25 -13.55 16.17
CA PHE A 49 7.45 -12.92 15.64
C PHE A 49 7.72 -11.58 16.33
N LEU A 50 6.74 -10.69 16.40
CA LEU A 50 6.89 -9.38 17.04
C LEU A 50 7.16 -9.45 18.55
N SER A 51 6.66 -10.48 19.22
CA SER A 51 6.92 -10.72 20.65
C SER A 51 8.23 -11.47 20.92
N GLY A 52 8.94 -11.90 19.86
CA GLY A 52 10.19 -12.68 20.01
C GLY A 52 9.98 -14.11 20.51
N THR A 53 8.77 -14.66 20.38
CA THR A 53 8.43 -16.03 20.82
C THR A 53 8.36 -17.03 19.66
N LEU A 54 8.50 -16.56 18.41
CA LEU A 54 8.58 -17.43 17.25
C LEU A 54 9.98 -18.05 17.13
N ASP A 55 10.07 -19.23 16.49
CA ASP A 55 11.34 -19.87 16.17
C ASP A 55 12.27 -18.92 15.39
N GLU A 56 13.51 -18.79 15.86
CA GLU A 56 14.51 -17.88 15.27
C GLU A 56 14.85 -18.19 13.81
N SER A 57 14.58 -19.41 13.34
CA SER A 57 14.77 -19.81 11.94
C SER A 57 13.70 -19.27 11.00
N TYR A 58 12.58 -18.79 11.52
CA TYR A 58 11.48 -18.26 10.72
C TYR A 58 11.76 -16.83 10.27
N VAL A 59 11.71 -16.60 8.95
CA VAL A 59 11.88 -15.28 8.35
C VAL A 59 10.57 -14.84 7.71
N PRO A 60 9.87 -13.87 8.32
CA PRO A 60 8.64 -13.34 7.73
C PRO A 60 8.90 -12.73 6.36
N ALA A 61 8.01 -13.00 5.40
CA ALA A 61 8.12 -12.48 4.05
C ALA A 61 6.80 -11.95 3.52
N ALA A 62 6.88 -10.85 2.80
CA ALA A 62 5.81 -10.35 1.95
C ALA A 62 6.40 -9.83 0.65
N PHE A 63 5.64 -9.99 -0.43
CA PHE A 63 6.11 -9.65 -1.76
C PHE A 63 5.41 -8.40 -2.29
N PHE A 64 6.12 -7.69 -3.15
CA PHE A 64 5.64 -6.49 -3.79
C PHE A 64 5.27 -6.78 -5.25
N MET A 65 4.09 -6.29 -5.68
CA MET A 65 3.67 -6.30 -7.07
C MET A 65 2.70 -5.15 -7.34
N HIS A 66 2.89 -4.44 -8.46
CA HIS A 66 1.86 -3.57 -8.99
C HIS A 66 0.90 -4.37 -9.87
N PHE A 67 -0.39 -4.25 -9.61
CA PHE A 67 -1.41 -4.92 -10.42
C PHE A 67 -1.64 -4.21 -11.75
N GLY A 68 -2.27 -4.92 -12.70
CA GLY A 68 -2.72 -4.34 -13.97
C GLY A 68 -3.65 -3.14 -13.73
N LYS A 69 -3.72 -2.22 -14.69
CA LYS A 69 -4.47 -0.97 -14.55
C LYS A 69 -5.95 -1.18 -14.19
N ASP A 70 -6.53 -2.25 -14.66
CA ASP A 70 -7.92 -2.65 -14.41
C ASP A 70 -8.16 -3.22 -12.99
N ALA A 71 -7.09 -3.54 -12.26
CA ALA A 71 -7.13 -4.09 -10.91
C ALA A 71 -6.52 -3.15 -9.86
N ARG A 72 -6.55 -1.84 -10.09
CA ARG A 72 -5.98 -0.84 -9.15
C ARG A 72 -7.02 -0.12 -8.31
N THR A 73 -8.31 -0.29 -8.63
CA THR A 73 -9.40 0.40 -7.95
C THR A 73 -10.58 -0.53 -7.72
N GLY A 74 -11.43 -0.20 -6.73
CA GLY A 74 -12.67 -0.90 -6.43
C GLY A 74 -12.51 -2.38 -6.11
N GLU A 75 -13.53 -3.16 -6.41
CA GLU A 75 -13.59 -4.60 -6.09
C GLU A 75 -12.46 -5.41 -6.74
N LYS A 76 -12.05 -5.06 -7.96
CA LYS A 76 -10.95 -5.75 -8.64
C LYS A 76 -9.61 -5.57 -7.92
N ALA A 77 -9.38 -4.42 -7.30
CA ALA A 77 -8.19 -4.20 -6.49
C ALA A 77 -8.23 -5.03 -5.21
N ILE A 78 -9.40 -5.13 -4.57
CA ILE A 78 -9.60 -5.97 -3.38
C ILE A 78 -9.31 -7.44 -3.72
N ASP A 79 -9.95 -7.95 -4.79
CA ASP A 79 -9.74 -9.33 -5.25
C ASP A 79 -8.27 -9.61 -5.58
N ALA A 80 -7.61 -8.71 -6.30
CA ALA A 80 -6.20 -8.85 -6.67
C ALA A 80 -5.29 -8.97 -5.45
N HIS A 81 -5.48 -8.13 -4.43
CA HIS A 81 -4.69 -8.20 -3.20
C HIS A 81 -4.92 -9.51 -2.43
N LEU A 82 -6.18 -9.92 -2.28
CA LEU A 82 -6.51 -11.15 -1.56
C LEU A 82 -6.00 -12.40 -2.27
N ARG A 83 -6.18 -12.49 -3.60
CA ARG A 83 -5.63 -13.59 -4.41
C ARG A 83 -4.11 -13.63 -4.36
N TYR A 84 -3.45 -12.47 -4.44
CA TYR A 84 -2.00 -12.39 -4.37
C TYR A 84 -1.47 -12.85 -3.00
N PHE A 85 -2.11 -12.41 -1.91
CA PHE A 85 -1.81 -12.87 -0.56
C PHE A 85 -1.93 -14.39 -0.44
N LEU A 86 -3.06 -14.95 -0.88
CA LEU A 86 -3.33 -16.39 -0.77
C LEU A 86 -2.40 -17.23 -1.65
N SER A 87 -2.12 -16.78 -2.89
CA SER A 87 -1.31 -17.54 -3.85
C SER A 87 0.18 -17.54 -3.51
N THR A 88 0.69 -16.49 -2.87
CA THR A 88 2.10 -16.38 -2.50
C THR A 88 2.40 -16.94 -1.10
N GLY A 89 1.37 -17.13 -0.26
CA GLY A 89 1.54 -17.58 1.11
C GLY A 89 2.30 -16.60 2.02
N MET A 90 2.41 -15.31 1.62
CA MET A 90 3.11 -14.28 2.41
C MET A 90 2.50 -14.12 3.80
N ASP A 91 3.24 -13.53 4.73
CA ASP A 91 2.91 -13.53 6.15
C ASP A 91 1.97 -12.40 6.57
N PHE A 92 1.86 -11.34 5.77
CA PHE A 92 0.92 -10.24 6.00
C PHE A 92 0.40 -9.69 4.67
N VAL A 93 -0.75 -9.05 4.70
CA VAL A 93 -1.32 -8.40 3.52
C VAL A 93 -0.70 -7.02 3.36
N LYS A 94 0.19 -6.88 2.39
CA LYS A 94 0.72 -5.59 1.98
C LYS A 94 -0.19 -4.97 0.93
N ILE A 95 -0.85 -3.85 1.26
CA ILE A 95 -1.72 -3.15 0.32
C ILE A 95 -0.90 -2.15 -0.49
N GLN A 96 -1.01 -2.23 -1.83
CA GLN A 96 -0.29 -1.36 -2.74
C GLN A 96 -0.89 0.05 -2.75
N PHE A 97 -0.03 1.05 -2.94
CA PHE A 97 -0.45 2.42 -3.19
C PHE A 97 -0.47 2.66 -4.71
N GLU A 98 -1.66 2.61 -5.29
CA GLU A 98 -1.82 2.73 -6.75
C GLU A 98 -2.34 4.10 -7.19
N GLN A 99 -2.68 4.97 -6.24
CA GLN A 99 -3.22 6.29 -6.52
C GLN A 99 -2.11 7.33 -6.65
N GLY A 100 -1.92 7.84 -7.88
CA GLY A 100 -0.97 8.92 -8.15
C GLY A 100 -1.61 10.29 -8.07
N TYR A 101 -0.81 11.32 -7.79
CA TYR A 101 -1.24 12.73 -7.81
C TYR A 101 -1.54 13.25 -9.24
N GLY A 102 -1.04 12.55 -10.25
CA GLY A 102 -1.06 13.03 -11.64
C GLY A 102 0.25 13.73 -12.04
N ARG A 103 0.44 13.86 -13.35
CA ARG A 103 1.63 14.50 -13.91
C ARG A 103 1.43 16.00 -14.06
N ILE A 104 2.36 16.77 -13.53
CA ILE A 104 2.43 18.22 -13.68
C ILE A 104 3.73 18.54 -14.44
N ARG A 105 3.60 19.28 -15.52
CA ARG A 105 4.76 19.76 -16.29
C ARG A 105 5.25 21.08 -15.71
N ILE A 106 6.49 21.11 -15.27
CA ILE A 106 7.17 22.29 -14.75
C ILE A 106 8.14 22.76 -15.83
N GLU A 107 7.86 23.87 -16.50
CA GLU A 107 8.72 24.49 -17.51
C GLU A 107 9.40 25.74 -16.98
N LYS A 108 8.77 26.42 -16.04
CA LYS A 108 9.27 27.65 -15.42
C LYS A 108 8.94 27.66 -13.91
N PRO A 109 9.63 28.50 -13.13
CA PRO A 109 9.43 28.53 -11.67
C PRO A 109 7.99 28.72 -11.22
N GLU A 110 7.20 29.52 -11.92
CA GLU A 110 5.80 29.79 -11.56
C GLU A 110 4.92 28.57 -11.65
N ASP A 111 5.27 27.56 -12.47
CA ASP A 111 4.49 26.33 -12.64
C ASP A 111 4.43 25.48 -11.36
N TRP A 112 5.35 25.71 -10.41
CA TRP A 112 5.27 25.09 -9.08
C TRP A 112 4.00 25.47 -8.32
N GLU A 113 3.38 26.57 -8.64
CA GLU A 113 2.09 26.97 -8.06
C GLU A 113 0.91 26.11 -8.57
N LEU A 114 1.12 25.26 -9.59
CA LEU A 114 0.15 24.25 -10.01
C LEU A 114 0.04 23.10 -9.01
N ILE A 115 1.11 22.85 -8.21
CA ILE A 115 1.07 21.87 -7.12
C ILE A 115 0.28 22.49 -5.98
N LYS A 116 -0.88 21.88 -5.69
CA LYS A 116 -1.80 22.33 -4.65
C LYS A 116 -1.89 21.29 -3.52
N PRO A 117 -2.35 21.68 -2.34
CA PRO A 117 -2.76 20.71 -1.33
C PRO A 117 -3.75 19.70 -1.92
N LEU A 118 -3.61 18.42 -1.54
CA LEU A 118 -4.53 17.38 -1.98
C LEU A 118 -5.95 17.63 -1.42
N PRO A 119 -7.00 17.35 -2.20
CA PRO A 119 -8.37 17.35 -1.70
C PRO A 119 -8.52 16.40 -0.50
N SER A 120 -9.43 16.70 0.40
CA SER A 120 -9.64 15.90 1.63
C SER A 120 -10.12 14.47 1.35
N ASP A 121 -10.77 14.25 0.22
CA ASP A 121 -11.29 12.97 -0.27
C ASP A 121 -10.33 12.22 -1.21
N PHE A 122 -9.14 12.77 -1.46
CA PHE A 122 -8.18 12.19 -2.40
C PHE A 122 -7.90 10.71 -2.12
N PHE A 123 -7.75 10.32 -0.86
CA PHE A 123 -7.46 8.95 -0.48
C PHE A 123 -8.70 8.06 -0.29
N THR A 124 -9.92 8.58 -0.44
CA THR A 124 -11.15 7.82 -0.20
C THR A 124 -11.19 6.49 -0.94
N PRO A 125 -10.89 6.39 -2.25
CA PRO A 125 -10.92 5.11 -2.95
C PRO A 125 -9.91 4.08 -2.40
N THR A 126 -8.74 4.54 -1.97
CA THR A 126 -7.71 3.68 -1.35
C THR A 126 -8.14 3.23 0.04
N LEU A 127 -8.74 4.12 0.84
CA LEU A 127 -9.24 3.81 2.18
C LEU A 127 -10.40 2.80 2.15
N GLU A 128 -11.27 2.87 1.14
CA GLU A 128 -12.32 1.87 0.92
C GLU A 128 -11.72 0.49 0.66
N ILE A 129 -10.72 0.37 -0.23
CA ILE A 129 -10.01 -0.89 -0.49
C ILE A 129 -9.39 -1.43 0.80
N ILE A 130 -8.69 -0.58 1.56
CA ILE A 130 -8.06 -0.96 2.83
C ILE A 130 -9.10 -1.49 3.82
N LYS A 131 -10.22 -0.77 3.96
CA LYS A 131 -11.29 -1.18 4.87
C LYS A 131 -11.88 -2.53 4.49
N TYR A 132 -12.22 -2.76 3.22
CA TYR A 132 -12.75 -4.05 2.76
C TYR A 132 -11.76 -5.19 2.97
N ILE A 133 -10.47 -4.98 2.65
CA ILE A 133 -9.44 -6.00 2.89
C ILE A 133 -9.30 -6.29 4.39
N TYR A 134 -9.34 -5.26 5.24
CA TYR A 134 -9.30 -5.41 6.69
C TYR A 134 -10.51 -6.20 7.22
N ASP A 135 -11.72 -5.88 6.76
CA ASP A 135 -12.94 -6.57 7.16
C ASP A 135 -12.91 -8.07 6.77
N ILE A 136 -12.30 -8.43 5.63
CA ILE A 136 -12.23 -9.79 5.11
C ILE A 136 -11.08 -10.59 5.76
N ALA A 137 -9.89 -10.03 5.80
CA ALA A 137 -8.66 -10.76 6.12
C ALA A 137 -8.07 -10.40 7.49
N GLY A 138 -8.47 -9.30 8.11
CA GLY A 138 -7.85 -8.77 9.32
C GLY A 138 -7.89 -9.70 10.52
N ALA A 139 -8.87 -10.60 10.62
CA ALA A 139 -8.91 -11.61 11.69
C ALA A 139 -7.77 -12.65 11.58
N ASN A 140 -7.26 -12.89 10.36
CA ASN A 140 -6.33 -13.99 10.07
C ASN A 140 -4.96 -13.52 9.59
N ALA A 141 -4.81 -12.24 9.21
CA ALA A 141 -3.56 -11.67 8.75
C ALA A 141 -3.41 -10.23 9.21
N MET A 142 -2.18 -9.77 9.41
CA MET A 142 -1.90 -8.35 9.60
C MET A 142 -2.06 -7.58 8.29
N ILE A 143 -2.61 -6.38 8.36
CA ILE A 143 -2.89 -5.53 7.21
C ILE A 143 -1.97 -4.31 7.25
N LEU A 144 -1.09 -4.19 6.25
CA LEU A 144 -0.08 -3.14 6.16
C LEU A 144 -0.24 -2.33 4.86
N PRO A 145 -0.97 -1.22 4.89
CA PRO A 145 -1.02 -0.29 3.75
C PRO A 145 0.35 0.32 3.45
N THR A 146 0.62 0.58 2.17
CA THR A 146 1.80 1.32 1.74
C THR A 146 1.57 2.82 1.95
N VAL A 147 2.53 3.49 2.58
CA VAL A 147 2.60 4.95 2.69
C VAL A 147 3.88 5.42 2.02
N TYR A 148 3.77 6.06 0.87
CA TYR A 148 4.93 6.61 0.19
C TYR A 148 5.55 7.79 0.96
N SER A 149 6.84 8.03 0.71
CA SER A 149 7.46 9.26 1.19
C SER A 149 6.92 10.49 0.45
N PRO A 150 6.88 11.67 1.08
CA PRO A 150 6.53 12.92 0.41
C PRO A 150 7.36 13.19 -0.85
N LEU A 151 8.66 12.84 -0.82
CA LEU A 151 9.53 12.93 -1.99
C LEU A 151 9.06 12.03 -3.12
N GLN A 152 8.64 10.79 -2.84
CA GLN A 152 8.13 9.87 -3.85
C GLN A 152 6.88 10.43 -4.53
N MET A 153 5.96 11.01 -3.77
CA MET A 153 4.76 11.66 -4.31
C MET A 153 5.14 12.82 -5.25
N LEU A 154 6.09 13.64 -4.84
CA LEU A 154 6.58 14.76 -5.65
C LEU A 154 7.26 14.28 -6.93
N ILE A 155 8.14 13.28 -6.85
CA ILE A 155 8.83 12.71 -8.03
C ILE A 155 7.83 12.11 -9.03
N GLN A 156 6.81 11.41 -8.54
CA GLN A 156 5.76 10.88 -9.42
C GLN A 156 4.98 12.00 -10.12
N SER A 157 4.86 13.17 -9.50
CA SER A 157 4.12 14.30 -10.04
C SER A 157 4.93 15.09 -11.06
N VAL A 158 6.19 15.45 -10.78
CA VAL A 158 6.97 16.37 -11.62
C VAL A 158 8.24 15.76 -12.23
N GLY A 159 8.62 14.55 -11.80
CA GLY A 159 9.85 13.87 -12.22
C GLY A 159 11.06 14.22 -11.37
N ASP A 160 11.97 13.25 -11.21
CA ASP A 160 13.18 13.37 -10.39
C ASP A 160 14.15 14.45 -10.90
N LYS A 161 14.36 14.54 -12.22
CA LYS A 161 15.21 15.57 -12.83
C LYS A 161 14.74 16.98 -12.49
N THR A 162 13.43 17.22 -12.52
CA THR A 162 12.83 18.51 -12.16
C THR A 162 13.06 18.81 -10.68
N VAL A 163 12.83 17.83 -9.80
CA VAL A 163 13.08 17.99 -8.37
C VAL A 163 14.54 18.34 -8.09
N ILE A 164 15.50 17.62 -8.70
CA ILE A 164 16.94 17.86 -8.52
C ILE A 164 17.33 19.26 -9.02
N ALA A 165 16.85 19.66 -10.20
CA ALA A 165 17.16 20.97 -10.76
C ALA A 165 16.69 22.12 -9.86
N TYR A 166 15.43 22.04 -9.41
CA TYR A 166 14.85 23.09 -8.55
C TYR A 166 15.35 23.03 -7.10
N ALA A 167 15.75 21.86 -6.60
CA ALA A 167 16.43 21.76 -5.32
C ALA A 167 17.76 22.56 -5.28
N LYS A 168 18.43 22.70 -6.44
CA LYS A 168 19.65 23.52 -6.58
C LYS A 168 19.35 25.02 -6.69
N THR A 169 18.31 25.40 -7.43
CA THR A 169 18.07 26.80 -7.83
C THR A 169 16.97 27.50 -7.03
N GLU A 170 15.92 26.77 -6.65
CA GLU A 170 14.75 27.31 -5.95
C GLU A 170 14.22 26.33 -4.88
N PRO A 171 15.03 26.00 -3.86
CA PRO A 171 14.74 24.97 -2.87
C PRO A 171 13.41 25.18 -2.12
N GLU A 172 13.00 26.43 -1.94
CA GLU A 172 11.77 26.73 -1.19
C GLU A 172 10.49 26.27 -1.91
N ARG A 173 10.51 26.24 -3.25
CA ARG A 173 9.40 25.70 -4.05
C ARG A 173 9.26 24.19 -3.84
N VAL A 174 10.40 23.48 -3.84
CA VAL A 174 10.44 22.03 -3.56
C VAL A 174 9.94 21.74 -2.15
N LYS A 175 10.42 22.49 -1.15
CA LYS A 175 9.98 22.35 0.25
C LYS A 175 8.49 22.61 0.42
N LYS A 176 7.93 23.64 -0.23
CA LYS A 176 6.50 23.94 -0.21
C LYS A 176 5.65 22.76 -0.73
N ALA A 177 6.09 22.17 -1.85
CA ALA A 177 5.42 21.00 -2.41
C ALA A 177 5.50 19.77 -1.49
N LEU A 178 6.69 19.50 -0.93
CA LEU A 178 6.88 18.42 0.04
C LEU A 178 6.00 18.59 1.28
N GLU A 179 5.79 19.83 1.75
CA GLU A 179 4.89 20.14 2.87
C GLU A 179 3.43 19.78 2.55
N TYR A 180 2.96 20.02 1.34
CA TYR A 180 1.61 19.62 0.93
C TYR A 180 1.42 18.11 0.97
N PHE A 181 2.37 17.35 0.40
CA PHE A 181 2.30 15.89 0.42
C PHE A 181 2.45 15.32 1.83
N THR A 182 3.33 15.90 2.65
CA THR A 182 3.49 15.48 4.06
C THR A 182 2.19 15.57 4.84
N LYS A 183 1.51 16.73 4.75
CA LYS A 183 0.22 16.94 5.43
C LYS A 183 -0.85 15.95 4.95
N ALA A 184 -0.91 15.72 3.65
CA ALA A 184 -1.86 14.78 3.07
C ALA A 184 -1.60 13.34 3.53
N LEU A 185 -0.34 12.89 3.53
CA LEU A 185 0.06 11.55 3.97
C LEU A 185 -0.18 11.34 5.46
N ILE A 186 0.05 12.35 6.31
CA ILE A 186 -0.32 12.30 7.74
C ILE A 186 -1.84 12.10 7.89
N GLY A 187 -2.64 12.80 7.09
CA GLY A 187 -4.09 12.61 7.07
C GLY A 187 -4.50 11.19 6.65
N TYR A 188 -3.84 10.65 5.63
CA TYR A 188 -4.04 9.28 5.17
C TYR A 188 -3.70 8.25 6.24
N VAL A 189 -2.54 8.38 6.89
CA VAL A 189 -2.13 7.51 8.01
C VAL A 189 -3.18 7.52 9.12
N LYS A 190 -3.64 8.71 9.54
CA LYS A 190 -4.70 8.84 10.55
C LYS A 190 -6.00 8.13 10.15
N ALA A 191 -6.38 8.22 8.88
CA ALA A 191 -7.56 7.53 8.38
C ALA A 191 -7.39 6.00 8.35
N CYS A 192 -6.23 5.49 7.93
CA CYS A 192 -5.89 4.07 7.99
C CYS A 192 -5.95 3.52 9.43
N LYS A 193 -5.40 4.27 10.41
CA LYS A 193 -5.44 3.87 11.82
C LYS A 193 -6.87 3.77 12.35
N LYS A 194 -7.79 4.64 11.94
CA LYS A 194 -9.21 4.53 12.29
C LYS A 194 -9.88 3.28 11.72
N ILE A 195 -9.37 2.72 10.62
CA ILE A 195 -9.83 1.43 10.09
C ILE A 195 -9.36 0.27 11.00
N GLY A 196 -8.23 0.44 11.68
CA GLY A 196 -7.66 -0.57 12.57
C GLY A 196 -6.51 -1.37 11.95
N VAL A 197 -5.83 -0.83 10.92
CA VAL A 197 -4.68 -1.50 10.30
C VAL A 197 -3.55 -1.73 11.32
N ASP A 198 -2.76 -2.78 11.11
CA ASP A 198 -1.77 -3.24 12.07
C ASP A 198 -0.44 -2.49 12.02
N GLY A 199 -0.19 -1.81 10.92
CA GLY A 199 1.04 -1.07 10.68
C GLY A 199 1.11 -0.53 9.26
N PHE A 200 2.29 -0.10 8.85
CA PHE A 200 2.50 0.52 7.54
C PHE A 200 3.78 0.01 6.89
N TYR A 201 3.75 -0.11 5.57
CA TYR A 201 4.94 -0.26 4.75
C TYR A 201 5.34 1.11 4.20
N THR A 202 6.51 1.63 4.63
CA THR A 202 6.95 3.00 4.31
C THR A 202 8.25 2.97 3.49
N PRO A 203 8.18 2.93 2.14
CA PRO A 203 9.36 3.04 1.31
C PRO A 203 9.88 4.48 1.29
N THR A 204 11.18 4.66 1.51
CA THR A 204 11.88 5.95 1.44
C THR A 204 12.72 6.03 0.18
N GLN A 205 12.84 7.21 -0.40
CA GLN A 205 13.71 7.54 -1.53
C GLN A 205 14.61 8.73 -1.19
N GLY A 206 15.53 9.07 -2.10
CA GLY A 206 16.42 10.22 -1.96
C GLY A 206 17.84 9.87 -1.50
N GLY A 207 18.11 8.57 -1.24
CA GLY A 207 19.46 8.03 -1.00
C GLY A 207 20.17 7.55 -2.27
N GLU A 208 19.51 7.62 -3.43
CA GLU A 208 20.09 7.17 -4.69
C GLU A 208 21.12 8.17 -5.21
N ILE A 209 22.11 7.66 -5.95
CA ILE A 209 23.28 8.40 -6.43
C ILE A 209 22.92 9.70 -7.19
N LYS A 210 21.81 9.70 -7.92
CA LYS A 210 21.32 10.85 -8.68
C LYS A 210 21.02 12.08 -7.83
N PHE A 211 20.70 11.90 -6.55
CA PHE A 211 20.42 13.01 -5.63
C PHE A 211 21.68 13.61 -5.00
N TYR A 212 22.84 12.94 -5.10
CA TYR A 212 24.12 13.46 -4.59
C TYR A 212 24.63 14.69 -5.37
N GLU A 213 24.02 14.98 -6.51
CA GLU A 213 24.25 16.24 -7.22
C GLU A 213 23.84 17.49 -6.41
N VAL A 214 23.01 17.32 -5.38
CA VAL A 214 22.61 18.37 -4.44
C VAL A 214 23.18 18.02 -3.08
N PRO A 215 24.22 18.72 -2.61
CA PRO A 215 24.80 18.46 -1.29
C PRO A 215 23.74 18.54 -0.18
N GLY A 216 23.69 17.54 0.71
CA GLY A 216 22.71 17.48 1.79
C GLY A 216 21.27 17.30 1.34
N PHE A 217 21.03 16.73 0.15
CA PHE A 217 19.67 16.54 -0.39
C PHE A 217 18.80 15.76 0.58
N PHE A 218 19.29 14.64 1.08
CA PHE A 218 18.52 13.77 1.99
C PHE A 218 18.12 14.50 3.28
N GLU A 219 19.04 15.19 3.92
CA GLU A 219 18.82 15.96 5.14
C GLU A 219 17.85 17.12 4.95
N THR A 220 17.82 17.70 3.75
CA THR A 220 17.04 18.90 3.47
C THR A 220 15.64 18.58 2.92
N PHE A 221 15.52 17.60 2.01
CA PHE A 221 14.31 17.37 1.22
C PHE A 221 13.64 16.03 1.49
N VAL A 222 14.25 15.15 2.29
CA VAL A 222 13.69 13.83 2.62
C VAL A 222 13.42 13.69 4.10
N LYS A 223 14.47 13.63 4.88
CA LYS A 223 14.45 13.31 6.30
C LYS A 223 13.43 14.11 7.13
N PRO A 224 13.32 15.46 7.02
CA PRO A 224 12.39 16.25 7.83
C PRO A 224 10.92 15.92 7.56
N TYR A 225 10.61 15.51 6.35
CA TYR A 225 9.26 15.18 5.90
C TYR A 225 8.91 13.72 6.21
N ASP A 226 9.81 12.79 5.92
CA ASP A 226 9.63 11.36 6.18
C ASP A 226 9.49 11.10 7.68
N ILE A 227 10.32 11.71 8.53
CA ILE A 227 10.24 11.54 9.99
C ILE A 227 8.84 11.91 10.49
N ARG A 228 8.24 13.00 10.02
CA ARG A 228 6.89 13.43 10.44
C ARG A 228 5.82 12.41 10.06
N VAL A 229 5.89 11.83 8.87
CA VAL A 229 4.98 10.77 8.43
C VAL A 229 5.20 9.49 9.26
N MET A 230 6.46 9.09 9.47
CA MET A 230 6.81 7.91 10.26
C MET A 230 6.43 8.06 11.74
N GLN A 231 6.59 9.24 12.32
CA GLN A 231 6.12 9.53 13.68
C GLN A 231 4.61 9.33 13.79
N GLU A 232 3.84 9.79 12.79
CA GLU A 232 2.39 9.55 12.79
C GLU A 232 2.08 8.05 12.66
N CYS A 233 2.84 7.28 11.85
CA CYS A 233 2.67 5.82 11.77
C CYS A 233 2.86 5.13 13.12
N ASN A 234 3.79 5.62 13.95
CA ASN A 234 4.18 4.99 15.22
C ASN A 234 3.34 5.46 16.43
N THR A 235 2.57 6.55 16.33
CA THR A 235 1.70 6.95 17.43
C THR A 235 0.60 5.90 17.66
N GLN A 236 0.43 5.45 18.89
CA GLN A 236 -0.73 4.62 19.26
C GLN A 236 -2.01 5.45 19.15
N THR A 237 -3.09 4.86 18.68
CA THR A 237 -4.44 5.46 18.66
C THR A 237 -5.07 5.39 20.02
#